data_a99e82e7c8f3617f59d45070cb35bfb4
#
_entry.id   a99e82e7c8f3617f59d45070cb35bfb4
#
_cell.length_a   1.000
_cell.length_b   1.000
_cell.length_c   1.000
_cell.angle_alpha   90.00
_cell.angle_beta   90.00
_cell.angle_gamma   90.00
#
_symmetry.space_group_name_H-M   'P 1'
#
loop_
_entity.id
_entity.type
_entity.pdbx_description
1 polymer ?
#
loop_
_entity_poly.entity_id
_entity_poly.type
_entity_poly.pdbx_seq_one_letter_code
_entity_poly.pdbx_strand_id
1 'polypeptide(L)'
;FQEVENPDLQRDNQYEDTDATAFDIDNDGDLDLYVTSGGNEYKELDKYYSDRVYLNDGLGNFSRLEISLPRTNGSSVSVSDFNNDGYDDLFVGSRSITGFYGLSPYSFILLNNRDNTLSAIGQERFGMITDSKWFDINSDGMQDLILVGDWMPITILIQEDNLKFTNKTEEYGLSKTNGLWNVVEIRDFNNDGRLDIVAGNAGTNFKWKPTIKRPVKLHIDDFDNNLQPDPIIFYDFFGKYVPFSSKDKLDKQLPYLKKKFPNYQSFSSVDDIKTLTGKDEDEILETKYVYDLESSIFINNENKFVKYALPPSAQLSSIEDIKFLNNSNDLIYVGN
;
A
#
# COMPACT_ATOMS: atom_id res chain seq x y z
N PHE A 1 -27.64 15.65 2.29
CA PHE A 1 -26.59 15.93 1.30
C PHE A 1 -27.25 16.64 0.11
N GLN A 2 -26.64 17.69 -0.38
CA GLN A 2 -27.03 18.39 -1.59
C GLN A 2 -25.87 18.26 -2.57
N GLU A 3 -26.15 17.87 -3.80
CA GLU A 3 -25.15 17.85 -4.87
C GLU A 3 -24.79 19.30 -5.22
N VAL A 4 -23.50 19.59 -5.24
CA VAL A 4 -22.95 20.89 -5.63
C VAL A 4 -22.16 20.69 -6.91
N GLU A 5 -22.53 21.43 -7.96
CA GLU A 5 -21.79 21.43 -9.22
C GLU A 5 -20.49 22.23 -9.02
N ASN A 6 -19.35 21.61 -9.33
CA ASN A 6 -18.06 22.26 -9.36
C ASN A 6 -17.41 22.05 -10.73
N PRO A 7 -17.25 23.15 -11.53
CA PRO A 7 -16.76 23.03 -12.90
C PRO A 7 -15.36 22.44 -13.03
N ASP A 8 -14.45 22.72 -12.09
CA ASP A 8 -13.07 22.24 -12.14
C ASP A 8 -12.99 20.75 -11.80
N LEU A 9 -13.74 20.28 -10.79
CA LEU A 9 -13.86 18.86 -10.51
C LEU A 9 -14.51 18.09 -11.67
N GLN A 10 -15.55 18.68 -12.29
CA GLN A 10 -16.22 18.07 -13.45
C GLN A 10 -15.31 17.99 -14.69
N ARG A 11 -14.46 19.01 -14.92
CA ARG A 11 -13.50 19.02 -16.03
C ARG A 11 -12.52 17.86 -15.92
N ASP A 12 -12.17 17.46 -14.70
CA ASP A 12 -11.17 16.45 -14.40
C ASP A 12 -11.74 15.02 -14.25
N ASN A 13 -13.00 14.78 -14.63
CA ASN A 13 -13.70 13.50 -14.52
C ASN A 13 -13.11 12.34 -15.35
N GLN A 14 -12.09 12.60 -16.15
CA GLN A 14 -11.34 11.59 -16.93
C GLN A 14 -10.16 10.98 -16.17
N TYR A 15 -9.81 11.55 -15.01
CA TYR A 15 -8.82 10.96 -14.12
C TYR A 15 -9.47 9.84 -13.31
N GLU A 16 -8.71 8.82 -12.95
CA GLU A 16 -9.16 7.77 -12.03
C GLU A 16 -8.67 8.13 -10.63
N ASP A 17 -9.58 8.65 -9.82
CA ASP A 17 -9.28 9.06 -8.47
C ASP A 17 -9.20 7.83 -7.56
N THR A 18 -8.11 7.72 -6.82
CA THR A 18 -7.84 6.56 -5.96
C THR A 18 -7.95 6.87 -4.49
N ASP A 19 -7.55 8.08 -4.08
CA ASP A 19 -7.69 8.57 -2.72
C ASP A 19 -7.75 10.11 -2.73
N ALA A 20 -8.25 10.69 -1.66
CA ALA A 20 -8.29 12.14 -1.48
C ALA A 20 -8.21 12.51 -0.01
N THR A 21 -7.54 13.63 0.28
CA THR A 21 -7.46 14.17 1.63
C THR A 21 -7.70 15.67 1.63
N ALA A 22 -8.30 16.15 2.72
CA ALA A 22 -8.45 17.56 2.99
C ALA A 22 -7.23 18.07 3.77
N PHE A 23 -6.67 19.22 3.37
CA PHE A 23 -5.50 19.85 4.00
C PHE A 23 -5.53 21.35 3.70
N ASP A 24 -4.80 22.15 4.47
CA ASP A 24 -4.73 23.61 4.28
C ASP A 24 -3.37 23.94 3.63
N ILE A 25 -3.33 24.09 2.29
CA ILE A 25 -2.07 24.31 1.57
C ILE A 25 -1.53 25.73 1.75
N ASP A 26 -2.42 26.72 1.92
CA ASP A 26 -2.02 28.15 1.96
C ASP A 26 -2.19 28.77 3.35
N ASN A 27 -2.64 27.97 4.33
CA ASN A 27 -2.81 28.35 5.73
C ASN A 27 -3.79 29.52 5.93
N ASP A 28 -4.86 29.54 5.12
CA ASP A 28 -5.90 30.55 5.23
C ASP A 28 -7.06 30.14 6.15
N GLY A 29 -7.06 28.90 6.62
CA GLY A 29 -7.97 28.33 7.60
C GLY A 29 -9.17 27.60 7.00
N ASP A 30 -9.29 27.51 5.68
CA ASP A 30 -10.21 26.60 5.03
C ASP A 30 -9.49 25.38 4.42
N LEU A 31 -10.22 24.26 4.27
CA LEU A 31 -9.60 23.02 3.84
C LEU A 31 -9.67 22.87 2.33
N ASP A 32 -8.50 22.75 1.73
CA ASP A 32 -8.28 22.40 0.33
C ASP A 32 -8.36 20.89 0.10
N LEU A 33 -8.25 20.45 -1.15
CA LEU A 33 -8.35 19.04 -1.50
C LEU A 33 -7.12 18.59 -2.30
N TYR A 34 -6.43 17.57 -1.81
CA TYR A 34 -5.46 16.82 -2.59
C TYR A 34 -6.12 15.53 -3.09
N VAL A 35 -5.97 15.22 -4.38
CA VAL A 35 -6.54 14.02 -5.00
C VAL A 35 -5.45 13.24 -5.69
N THR A 36 -5.25 11.99 -5.30
CA THR A 36 -4.35 11.07 -5.98
C THR A 36 -5.02 10.43 -7.18
N SER A 37 -4.23 10.19 -8.23
CA SER A 37 -4.67 9.52 -9.45
C SER A 37 -3.90 8.23 -9.66
N GLY A 38 -4.61 7.16 -10.03
CA GLY A 38 -4.03 5.84 -10.26
C GLY A 38 -4.82 5.04 -11.27
N GLY A 39 -4.48 3.75 -11.42
CA GLY A 39 -5.17 2.84 -12.34
C GLY A 39 -4.21 2.08 -13.25
N ASN A 40 -4.76 1.34 -14.23
CA ASN A 40 -3.97 0.54 -15.18
C ASN A 40 -4.44 0.73 -16.63
N GLU A 41 -5.28 1.73 -16.91
CA GLU A 41 -5.85 1.99 -18.23
C GLU A 41 -4.88 2.70 -19.17
N TYR A 42 -3.96 3.48 -18.60
CA TYR A 42 -2.99 4.31 -19.33
C TYR A 42 -1.58 3.74 -19.21
N LYS A 43 -0.67 4.24 -20.04
CA LYS A 43 0.76 3.89 -19.93
C LYS A 43 1.37 4.55 -18.70
N GLU A 44 2.43 3.95 -18.19
CA GLU A 44 3.19 4.53 -17.09
C GLU A 44 3.54 6.02 -17.37
N LEU A 45 3.44 6.85 -16.35
CA LEU A 45 3.67 8.30 -16.40
C LEU A 45 2.76 9.08 -17.36
N ASP A 46 1.61 8.53 -17.76
CA ASP A 46 0.61 9.29 -18.49
C ASP A 46 0.13 10.48 -17.65
N LYS A 47 -0.34 11.56 -18.35
CA LYS A 47 -0.88 12.75 -17.69
C LYS A 47 -2.04 12.45 -16.74
N TYR A 48 -2.80 11.39 -16.99
CA TYR A 48 -3.93 10.97 -16.17
C TYR A 48 -3.53 10.31 -14.84
N TYR A 49 -2.23 10.07 -14.62
CA TYR A 49 -1.66 9.69 -13.32
C TYR A 49 -1.06 10.88 -12.56
N SER A 50 -1.35 12.12 -12.99
CA SER A 50 -0.94 13.31 -12.24
C SER A 50 -1.94 13.59 -11.14
N ASP A 51 -1.47 13.67 -9.91
CA ASP A 51 -2.25 14.12 -8.78
C ASP A 51 -2.69 15.57 -8.96
N ARG A 52 -3.68 16.00 -8.21
CA ARG A 52 -4.29 17.31 -8.34
C ARG A 52 -4.54 17.93 -6.97
N VAL A 53 -4.42 19.25 -6.93
CA VAL A 53 -4.81 20.07 -5.79
C VAL A 53 -5.91 21.02 -6.20
N TYR A 54 -6.89 21.20 -5.35
CA TYR A 54 -7.98 22.14 -5.54
C TYR A 54 -8.08 23.06 -4.32
N LEU A 55 -7.94 24.37 -4.54
CA LEU A 55 -8.13 25.40 -3.52
C LEU A 55 -9.62 25.60 -3.23
N ASN A 56 -9.97 25.67 -1.97
CA ASN A 56 -11.28 26.05 -1.47
C ASN A 56 -11.32 27.57 -1.26
N ASP A 57 -12.45 28.20 -1.44
CA ASP A 57 -12.67 29.63 -1.18
C ASP A 57 -13.38 29.90 0.17
N GLY A 58 -13.40 28.89 1.07
CA GLY A 58 -14.11 28.93 2.34
C GLY A 58 -15.65 28.85 2.23
N LEU A 59 -16.18 28.80 1.01
CA LEU A 59 -17.60 28.64 0.72
C LEU A 59 -17.94 27.29 0.09
N GLY A 60 -16.91 26.42 -0.11
CA GLY A 60 -17.03 25.11 -0.72
C GLY A 60 -16.94 25.13 -2.25
N ASN A 61 -16.46 26.22 -2.85
CA ASN A 61 -16.12 26.23 -4.27
C ASN A 61 -14.64 25.89 -4.44
N PHE A 62 -14.35 24.84 -5.20
CA PHE A 62 -13.00 24.35 -5.45
C PHE A 62 -12.50 24.83 -6.82
N SER A 63 -11.29 25.36 -6.86
CA SER A 63 -10.59 25.74 -8.09
C SER A 63 -9.27 25.00 -8.20
N ARG A 64 -8.97 24.44 -9.39
CA ARG A 64 -7.74 23.69 -9.60
C ARG A 64 -6.51 24.58 -9.47
N LEU A 65 -5.57 24.17 -8.61
CA LEU A 65 -4.27 24.80 -8.46
C LEU A 65 -3.29 24.19 -9.48
N GLU A 66 -2.69 25.05 -10.31
CA GLU A 66 -1.71 24.62 -11.32
C GLU A 66 -0.32 24.53 -10.67
N ILE A 67 0.04 23.37 -10.14
CA ILE A 67 1.34 23.10 -9.54
C ILE A 67 2.01 21.87 -10.18
N SER A 68 3.31 21.76 -10.02
CA SER A 68 4.08 20.61 -10.48
C SER A 68 4.17 19.56 -9.38
N LEU A 69 3.54 18.42 -9.57
CA LEU A 69 3.56 17.29 -8.64
C LEU A 69 4.32 16.11 -9.27
N PRO A 70 4.92 15.22 -8.46
CA PRO A 70 5.42 13.95 -8.95
C PRO A 70 4.30 13.17 -9.65
N ARG A 71 4.64 12.48 -10.74
CA ARG A 71 3.71 11.55 -11.39
C ARG A 71 3.86 10.20 -10.75
N THR A 72 2.78 9.71 -10.19
CA THR A 72 2.72 8.43 -9.49
C THR A 72 1.52 7.65 -10.00
N ASN A 73 1.47 6.36 -9.71
CA ASN A 73 0.23 5.61 -9.70
C ASN A 73 -0.26 5.61 -8.24
N GLY A 74 -0.79 6.78 -7.84
CA GLY A 74 -1.18 7.08 -6.47
C GLY A 74 -2.24 6.12 -5.94
N SER A 75 -2.22 5.86 -4.64
CA SER A 75 -3.16 4.95 -3.98
C SER A 75 -3.55 5.37 -2.58
N SER A 76 -2.76 6.23 -1.96
CA SER A 76 -2.97 6.71 -0.60
C SER A 76 -2.33 8.08 -0.44
N VAL A 77 -2.98 8.97 0.29
CA VAL A 77 -2.42 10.24 0.71
C VAL A 77 -2.72 10.50 2.18
N SER A 78 -1.72 10.92 2.94
CA SER A 78 -1.89 11.29 4.34
C SER A 78 -1.19 12.61 4.66
N VAL A 79 -1.82 13.37 5.56
CA VAL A 79 -1.46 14.75 5.91
C VAL A 79 -0.85 14.80 7.30
N SER A 80 0.20 15.60 7.47
CA SER A 80 0.74 15.99 8.76
C SER A 80 1.65 17.21 8.61
N ASP A 81 1.62 18.12 9.55
CA ASP A 81 2.70 19.08 9.75
C ASP A 81 3.86 18.35 10.45
N PHE A 82 4.62 17.55 9.65
CA PHE A 82 5.66 16.70 10.24
C PHE A 82 6.96 17.46 10.57
N ASN A 83 7.10 18.69 10.10
CA ASN A 83 8.24 19.54 10.40
C ASN A 83 7.93 20.60 11.48
N ASN A 84 6.70 20.63 12.00
CA ASN A 84 6.19 21.55 13.01
C ASN A 84 6.35 23.05 12.61
N ASP A 85 6.11 23.37 11.34
CA ASP A 85 6.24 24.73 10.83
C ASP A 85 4.90 25.45 10.67
N GLY A 86 3.80 24.77 10.96
CA GLY A 86 2.43 25.30 10.93
C GLY A 86 1.74 25.14 9.57
N TYR A 87 2.35 24.44 8.61
CA TYR A 87 1.78 24.13 7.30
C TYR A 87 1.65 22.62 7.12
N ASP A 88 0.58 22.20 6.48
CA ASP A 88 0.32 20.80 6.19
C ASP A 88 1.25 20.25 5.10
N ASP A 89 1.95 19.16 5.42
CA ASP A 89 2.78 18.38 4.52
C ASP A 89 2.09 17.05 4.17
N LEU A 90 2.60 16.32 3.19
CA LEU A 90 1.95 15.12 2.68
C LEU A 90 2.90 13.92 2.54
N PHE A 91 2.37 12.72 2.76
CA PHE A 91 2.91 11.51 2.17
C PHE A 91 1.97 11.03 1.05
N VAL A 92 2.53 10.71 -0.12
CA VAL A 92 1.81 10.15 -1.26
C VAL A 92 2.36 8.77 -1.55
N GLY A 93 1.54 7.76 -1.24
CA GLY A 93 1.82 6.34 -1.47
C GLY A 93 1.38 5.91 -2.86
N SER A 94 2.17 5.02 -3.48
CA SER A 94 1.85 4.41 -4.76
C SER A 94 1.78 2.88 -4.63
N ARG A 95 0.81 2.25 -5.32
CA ARG A 95 0.56 0.81 -5.20
C ARG A 95 1.17 -0.02 -6.31
N SER A 96 1.23 0.50 -7.54
CA SER A 96 1.66 -0.29 -8.68
C SER A 96 2.42 0.52 -9.72
N ILE A 97 3.17 -0.18 -10.56
CA ILE A 97 3.71 0.33 -11.81
C ILE A 97 2.87 -0.28 -12.93
N THR A 98 2.29 0.55 -13.79
CA THR A 98 1.40 0.08 -14.86
C THR A 98 2.08 -0.94 -15.76
N GLY A 99 1.48 -2.12 -15.90
CA GLY A 99 2.04 -3.23 -16.67
C GLY A 99 3.11 -4.06 -15.96
N PHE A 100 3.50 -3.71 -14.72
CA PHE A 100 4.60 -4.34 -13.98
C PHE A 100 4.15 -4.77 -12.57
N TYR A 101 3.12 -5.62 -12.51
CA TYR A 101 2.59 -6.08 -11.23
C TYR A 101 3.66 -6.72 -10.35
N GLY A 102 3.67 -6.32 -9.09
CA GLY A 102 4.56 -6.82 -8.05
C GLY A 102 5.81 -5.98 -7.83
N LEU A 103 6.25 -5.17 -8.82
CA LEU A 103 7.33 -4.23 -8.58
C LEU A 103 6.83 -3.04 -7.74
N SER A 104 7.65 -2.65 -6.77
CA SER A 104 7.33 -1.50 -5.90
C SER A 104 7.53 -0.19 -6.65
N PRO A 105 6.50 0.69 -6.72
CA PRO A 105 6.63 2.02 -7.28
C PRO A 105 7.38 2.97 -6.35
N TYR A 106 7.70 4.17 -6.82
CA TYR A 106 8.13 5.26 -5.96
C TYR A 106 6.93 5.86 -5.22
N SER A 107 7.12 6.15 -3.94
CA SER A 107 6.25 6.97 -3.11
C SER A 107 7.01 8.22 -2.67
N PHE A 108 6.29 9.28 -2.26
CA PHE A 108 6.87 10.60 -2.08
C PHE A 108 6.47 11.20 -0.73
N ILE A 109 7.43 11.88 -0.08
CA ILE A 109 7.16 12.82 1.00
C ILE A 109 7.23 14.22 0.40
N LEU A 110 6.15 14.98 0.51
CA LEU A 110 5.97 16.29 -0.06
C LEU A 110 5.94 17.34 1.05
N LEU A 111 6.91 18.26 0.99
CA LEU A 111 6.99 19.39 1.91
C LEU A 111 6.22 20.57 1.33
N ASN A 112 5.41 21.24 2.14
CA ASN A 112 4.78 22.50 1.80
C ASN A 112 5.82 23.64 1.85
N ASN A 113 5.96 24.36 0.73
CA ASN A 113 6.92 25.46 0.62
C ASN A 113 6.38 26.80 1.13
N ARG A 114 5.14 26.85 1.63
CA ARG A 114 4.45 28.08 2.14
C ARG A 114 4.18 29.12 1.05
N ASP A 115 4.10 28.68 -0.19
CA ASP A 115 3.85 29.55 -1.37
C ASP A 115 2.88 28.86 -2.36
N ASN A 116 2.00 27.99 -1.87
CA ASN A 116 1.06 27.18 -2.64
C ASN A 116 1.77 26.17 -3.57
N THR A 117 3.01 25.77 -3.22
CA THR A 117 3.74 24.71 -3.92
C THR A 117 4.20 23.62 -2.96
N LEU A 118 4.41 22.41 -3.50
CA LEU A 118 4.90 21.25 -2.78
C LEU A 118 6.22 20.77 -3.39
N SER A 119 7.18 20.42 -2.55
CA SER A 119 8.49 19.89 -2.97
C SER A 119 8.68 18.46 -2.47
N ALA A 120 9.05 17.54 -3.36
CA ALA A 120 9.44 16.19 -2.93
C ALA A 120 10.80 16.24 -2.21
N ILE A 121 10.80 15.97 -0.92
CA ILE A 121 12.01 15.89 -0.07
C ILE A 121 12.49 14.45 0.13
N GLY A 122 11.63 13.46 -0.12
CA GLY A 122 11.91 12.03 -0.08
C GLY A 122 11.23 11.32 -1.23
N GLN A 123 11.95 10.37 -1.82
CA GLN A 123 11.46 9.50 -2.87
C GLN A 123 12.06 8.12 -2.68
N GLU A 124 11.23 7.12 -2.40
CA GLU A 124 11.71 5.77 -2.17
C GLU A 124 10.67 4.71 -2.59
N ARG A 125 11.15 3.50 -2.84
CA ARG A 125 10.32 2.32 -3.13
C ARG A 125 10.00 1.56 -1.84
N PHE A 126 9.12 2.11 -1.02
CA PHE A 126 8.75 1.51 0.27
C PHE A 126 7.98 0.20 0.14
N GLY A 127 7.30 -0.01 -0.97
CA GLY A 127 6.44 -1.17 -1.22
C GLY A 127 5.30 -0.83 -2.16
N MET A 128 4.28 -1.68 -2.19
CA MET A 128 3.03 -1.49 -2.92
C MET A 128 1.99 -0.93 -1.94
N ILE A 129 2.05 0.39 -1.68
CA ILE A 129 1.31 1.05 -0.61
C ILE A 129 -0.19 1.06 -0.91
N THR A 130 -1.01 0.82 0.10
CA THR A 130 -2.48 0.92 0.07
C THR A 130 -3.01 1.93 1.06
N ASP A 131 -2.34 2.13 2.20
CA ASP A 131 -2.71 3.12 3.19
C ASP A 131 -1.50 3.57 4.02
N SER A 132 -1.59 4.76 4.62
CA SER A 132 -0.55 5.37 5.43
C SER A 132 -1.14 6.23 6.54
N LYS A 133 -0.44 6.30 7.69
CA LYS A 133 -0.82 7.17 8.83
C LYS A 133 0.42 7.80 9.45
N TRP A 134 0.26 9.07 9.82
CA TRP A 134 1.23 9.81 10.61
C TRP A 134 0.90 9.72 12.10
N PHE A 135 1.92 9.56 12.94
CA PHE A 135 1.78 9.58 14.39
C PHE A 135 3.16 9.52 15.07
N ASP A 136 3.25 9.98 16.30
CA ASP A 136 4.45 9.90 17.13
C ASP A 136 4.46 8.57 17.89
N ILE A 137 5.18 7.55 17.39
CA ILE A 137 5.17 6.20 17.97
C ILE A 137 6.10 6.07 19.17
N ASN A 138 7.15 6.87 19.19
CA ASN A 138 8.21 6.81 20.21
C ASN A 138 8.08 7.92 21.28
N SER A 139 7.09 8.81 21.14
CA SER A 139 6.78 9.94 22.01
C SER A 139 7.94 10.94 22.11
N ASP A 140 8.63 11.20 20.98
CA ASP A 140 9.70 12.18 20.89
C ASP A 140 9.21 13.56 20.39
N GLY A 141 7.94 13.68 20.03
CA GLY A 141 7.30 14.89 19.52
C GLY A 141 7.43 15.09 18.01
N MET A 142 8.07 14.16 17.29
CA MET A 142 8.14 14.15 15.83
C MET A 142 7.10 13.18 15.26
N GLN A 143 6.61 13.47 14.05
CA GLN A 143 5.64 12.62 13.38
C GLN A 143 6.32 11.50 12.61
N ASP A 144 6.10 10.26 13.02
CA ASP A 144 6.55 9.07 12.33
C ASP A 144 5.50 8.62 11.30
N LEU A 145 5.88 7.71 10.41
CA LEU A 145 5.01 7.24 9.35
C LEU A 145 4.84 5.72 9.39
N ILE A 146 3.59 5.26 9.46
CA ILE A 146 3.23 3.86 9.22
C ILE A 146 2.76 3.69 7.78
N LEU A 147 3.22 2.61 7.14
CA LEU A 147 2.83 2.21 5.80
C LEU A 147 2.34 0.77 5.81
N VAL A 148 1.24 0.53 5.11
CA VAL A 148 0.72 -0.81 4.83
C VAL A 148 0.49 -0.98 3.33
N GLY A 149 0.46 -2.24 2.86
CA GLY A 149 0.22 -2.50 1.45
C GLY A 149 0.33 -3.98 1.06
N ASP A 150 0.32 -4.21 -0.25
CA ASP A 150 0.41 -5.55 -0.83
C ASP A 150 1.84 -6.11 -0.76
N TRP A 151 1.97 -7.39 -0.37
CA TRP A 151 3.23 -8.14 -0.37
C TRP A 151 4.33 -7.53 0.51
N MET A 152 3.96 -6.70 1.47
CA MET A 152 4.91 -6.01 2.34
C MET A 152 4.53 -6.16 3.82
N PRO A 153 5.48 -5.98 4.75
CA PRO A 153 5.17 -5.90 6.17
C PRO A 153 4.47 -4.57 6.49
N ILE A 154 3.80 -4.51 7.63
CA ILE A 154 3.47 -3.23 8.26
C ILE A 154 4.80 -2.54 8.53
N THR A 155 5.03 -1.41 7.88
CA THR A 155 6.33 -0.72 7.88
C THR A 155 6.26 0.52 8.75
N ILE A 156 7.26 0.69 9.62
CA ILE A 156 7.42 1.87 10.47
C ILE A 156 8.65 2.65 10.03
N LEU A 157 8.44 3.90 9.70
CA LEU A 157 9.49 4.87 9.39
C LEU A 157 9.52 5.89 10.52
N ILE A 158 10.60 5.88 11.29
CA ILE A 158 10.83 6.85 12.37
C ILE A 158 11.46 8.09 11.77
N GLN A 159 10.89 9.25 12.08
CA GLN A 159 11.49 10.53 11.76
C GLN A 159 12.70 10.78 12.67
N GLU A 160 13.82 11.11 12.06
CA GLU A 160 15.03 11.55 12.74
C GLU A 160 15.23 13.06 12.48
N ASP A 161 16.17 13.68 13.16
CA ASP A 161 16.54 15.05 12.91
C ASP A 161 16.75 15.34 11.41
N ASN A 162 16.42 16.55 10.98
CA ASN A 162 16.54 17.01 9.59
C ASN A 162 15.62 16.33 8.56
N LEU A 163 14.42 15.96 8.96
CA LEU A 163 13.39 15.40 8.06
C LEU A 163 13.83 14.08 7.37
N LYS A 164 14.68 13.32 8.03
CA LYS A 164 15.11 12.01 7.57
C LYS A 164 14.25 10.94 8.21
N PHE A 165 13.78 9.99 7.41
CA PHE A 165 13.01 8.85 7.86
C PHE A 165 13.85 7.57 7.80
N THR A 166 13.88 6.82 8.90
CA THR A 166 14.63 5.57 9.02
C THR A 166 13.67 4.40 9.25
N ASN A 167 13.82 3.35 8.45
CA ASN A 167 12.99 2.15 8.58
C ASN A 167 13.38 1.36 9.84
N LYS A 168 12.46 1.29 10.81
CA LYS A 168 12.62 0.60 12.09
C LYS A 168 11.69 -0.63 12.22
N THR A 169 11.09 -1.09 11.14
CA THR A 169 10.14 -2.22 11.10
C THR A 169 10.65 -3.47 11.84
N GLU A 170 11.93 -3.79 11.70
CA GLU A 170 12.53 -4.95 12.38
C GLU A 170 12.67 -4.72 13.89
N GLU A 171 13.07 -3.53 14.32
CA GLU A 171 13.19 -3.16 15.73
C GLU A 171 11.85 -3.25 16.46
N TYR A 172 10.76 -2.89 15.78
CA TYR A 172 9.39 -3.00 16.28
C TYR A 172 8.78 -4.41 16.14
N GLY A 173 9.53 -5.39 15.61
CA GLY A 173 9.11 -6.80 15.51
C GLY A 173 8.13 -7.09 14.38
N LEU A 174 7.99 -6.18 13.40
CA LEU A 174 7.01 -6.28 12.31
C LEU A 174 7.56 -6.86 11.00
N SER A 175 8.85 -7.21 10.91
CA SER A 175 9.52 -7.65 9.67
C SER A 175 8.95 -8.95 9.06
N LYS A 176 8.09 -9.68 9.78
CA LYS A 176 7.42 -10.91 9.30
C LYS A 176 5.90 -10.79 9.25
N THR A 177 5.39 -9.58 9.10
CA THR A 177 3.96 -9.29 8.98
C THR A 177 3.51 -9.12 7.53
N ASN A 178 4.32 -9.52 6.54
CA ASN A 178 3.96 -9.38 5.13
C ASN A 178 2.57 -9.97 4.85
N GLY A 179 1.68 -9.13 4.33
CA GLY A 179 0.28 -9.44 4.06
C GLY A 179 -0.19 -8.86 2.73
N LEU A 180 -1.50 -8.84 2.57
CA LEU A 180 -2.24 -8.04 1.60
C LEU A 180 -3.08 -7.05 2.40
N TRP A 181 -2.39 -6.07 2.94
CA TRP A 181 -2.98 -5.05 3.81
C TRP A 181 -3.70 -4.01 2.98
N ASN A 182 -4.89 -3.57 3.39
CA ASN A 182 -5.66 -2.55 2.69
C ASN A 182 -5.73 -1.24 3.46
N VAL A 183 -5.81 -1.31 4.79
CA VAL A 183 -6.07 -0.16 5.65
C VAL A 183 -5.34 -0.30 6.98
N VAL A 184 -4.94 0.83 7.56
CA VAL A 184 -4.35 0.91 8.90
C VAL A 184 -4.99 2.05 9.70
N GLU A 185 -5.28 1.78 10.98
CA GLU A 185 -5.68 2.78 11.95
C GLU A 185 -4.86 2.65 13.23
N ILE A 186 -4.72 3.76 13.96
CA ILE A 186 -3.83 3.86 15.11
C ILE A 186 -4.62 4.38 16.30
N ARG A 187 -4.48 3.70 17.43
CA ARG A 187 -5.11 4.10 18.69
C ARG A 187 -4.48 3.36 19.86
N ASP A 188 -4.52 3.96 21.05
CA ASP A 188 -4.28 3.25 22.31
C ASP A 188 -5.51 2.37 22.64
N PHE A 189 -5.42 1.08 22.30
CA PHE A 189 -6.52 0.11 22.47
C PHE A 189 -6.69 -0.38 23.90
N ASN A 190 -5.58 -0.51 24.61
CA ASN A 190 -5.55 -1.09 25.94
C ASN A 190 -5.52 -0.02 27.05
N ASN A 191 -5.51 1.28 26.68
CA ASN A 191 -5.40 2.45 27.56
C ASN A 191 -4.13 2.44 28.44
N ASP A 192 -3.00 2.01 27.84
CA ASP A 192 -1.70 2.00 28.52
C ASP A 192 -0.84 3.24 28.19
N GLY A 193 -1.35 4.14 27.38
CA GLY A 193 -0.71 5.38 26.97
C GLY A 193 0.21 5.22 25.74
N ARG A 194 0.31 4.02 25.16
CA ARG A 194 1.03 3.77 23.92
C ARG A 194 0.06 3.55 22.75
N LEU A 195 0.47 3.97 21.58
CA LEU A 195 -0.34 3.77 20.38
C LEU A 195 -0.16 2.36 19.82
N ASP A 196 -1.28 1.70 19.57
CA ASP A 196 -1.41 0.39 18.95
C ASP A 196 -1.82 0.52 17.48
N ILE A 197 -1.64 -0.54 16.69
CA ILE A 197 -1.99 -0.60 15.28
C ILE A 197 -3.17 -1.55 15.09
N VAL A 198 -4.17 -1.14 14.31
CA VAL A 198 -5.19 -2.02 13.75
C VAL A 198 -5.01 -2.03 12.24
N ALA A 199 -4.88 -3.21 11.66
CA ALA A 199 -4.69 -3.35 10.22
C ALA A 199 -5.68 -4.33 9.60
N GLY A 200 -6.34 -3.89 8.53
CA GLY A 200 -7.22 -4.69 7.68
C GLY A 200 -6.43 -5.42 6.60
N ASN A 201 -6.67 -6.73 6.48
CA ASN A 201 -6.02 -7.63 5.53
C ASN A 201 -7.08 -8.34 4.67
N ALA A 202 -6.67 -9.20 3.74
CA ALA A 202 -7.54 -9.97 2.86
C ALA A 202 -8.49 -10.94 3.58
N GLY A 203 -8.23 -11.24 4.86
CA GLY A 203 -9.02 -12.17 5.65
C GLY A 203 -8.65 -13.65 5.41
N THR A 204 -9.10 -14.51 6.30
CA THR A 204 -8.74 -15.94 6.24
C THR A 204 -9.71 -16.80 5.43
N ASN A 205 -10.81 -16.25 4.94
CA ASN A 205 -11.69 -16.93 3.98
C ASN A 205 -11.13 -16.85 2.55
N PHE A 206 -9.84 -17.06 2.43
CA PHE A 206 -9.10 -17.02 1.18
C PHE A 206 -8.54 -18.40 0.84
N LYS A 207 -8.28 -18.65 -0.44
CA LYS A 207 -7.72 -19.93 -0.91
C LYS A 207 -6.33 -20.20 -0.33
N TRP A 208 -5.55 -19.15 -0.14
CA TRP A 208 -4.21 -19.26 0.43
C TRP A 208 -4.28 -19.38 1.95
N LYS A 209 -3.39 -20.17 2.53
CA LYS A 209 -3.22 -20.32 3.97
C LYS A 209 -1.74 -20.15 4.31
N PRO A 210 -1.21 -18.93 4.14
CA PRO A 210 0.21 -18.68 4.36
C PRO A 210 0.59 -18.84 5.84
N THR A 211 1.85 -19.15 6.05
CA THR A 211 2.52 -19.11 7.34
C THR A 211 3.96 -18.65 7.13
N ILE A 212 4.66 -18.26 8.20
CA ILE A 212 6.09 -17.91 8.14
C ILE A 212 6.93 -19.04 7.53
N LYS A 213 6.58 -20.32 7.80
CA LYS A 213 7.30 -21.49 7.26
C LYS A 213 6.89 -21.86 5.84
N ARG A 214 5.67 -21.49 5.45
CA ARG A 214 5.09 -21.78 4.13
C ARG A 214 4.36 -20.55 3.60
N PRO A 215 5.12 -19.51 3.20
CA PRO A 215 4.53 -18.28 2.67
C PRO A 215 3.91 -18.49 1.29
N VAL A 216 3.00 -17.60 0.90
CA VAL A 216 2.73 -17.41 -0.52
C VAL A 216 3.90 -16.60 -1.10
N LYS A 217 4.35 -16.97 -2.29
CA LYS A 217 5.49 -16.37 -2.97
C LYS A 217 5.05 -15.73 -4.27
N LEU A 218 5.50 -14.52 -4.52
CA LEU A 218 5.38 -13.84 -5.81
C LEU A 218 6.78 -13.67 -6.38
N HIS A 219 7.08 -14.42 -7.44
CA HIS A 219 8.32 -14.31 -8.18
C HIS A 219 8.13 -13.39 -9.38
N ILE A 220 9.05 -12.45 -9.57
CA ILE A 220 8.99 -11.41 -10.60
C ILE A 220 10.31 -11.42 -11.35
N ASP A 221 10.30 -11.75 -12.63
CA ASP A 221 11.46 -11.74 -13.51
C ASP A 221 10.99 -11.72 -14.97
N ASP A 222 11.85 -11.38 -15.88
CA ASP A 222 11.64 -11.58 -17.32
C ASP A 222 12.02 -13.04 -17.68
N PHE A 223 11.04 -13.94 -17.58
CA PHE A 223 11.26 -15.38 -17.77
C PHE A 223 11.33 -15.79 -19.24
N ASP A 224 10.90 -14.97 -20.17
CA ASP A 224 10.90 -15.27 -21.61
C ASP A 224 11.80 -14.34 -22.45
N ASN A 225 12.51 -13.41 -21.78
CA ASN A 225 13.42 -12.42 -22.35
C ASN A 225 12.73 -11.44 -23.32
N ASN A 226 11.51 -11.03 -23.00
CA ASN A 226 10.75 -10.08 -23.79
C ASN A 226 10.86 -8.63 -23.27
N LEU A 227 11.69 -8.38 -22.25
CA LEU A 227 11.91 -7.12 -21.53
C LEU A 227 10.72 -6.66 -20.69
N GLN A 228 9.83 -7.57 -20.35
CA GLN A 228 8.72 -7.32 -19.44
C GLN A 228 8.76 -8.34 -18.29
N PRO A 229 8.59 -7.90 -17.04
CA PRO A 229 8.56 -8.83 -15.92
C PRO A 229 7.28 -9.66 -15.93
N ASP A 230 7.44 -10.94 -15.67
CA ASP A 230 6.39 -11.93 -15.53
C ASP A 230 6.16 -12.22 -14.05
N PRO A 231 5.03 -11.79 -13.46
CA PRO A 231 4.69 -12.15 -12.09
C PRO A 231 4.14 -13.59 -12.03
N ILE A 232 4.73 -14.43 -11.18
CA ILE A 232 4.30 -15.82 -10.97
C ILE A 232 4.10 -16.07 -9.49
N ILE A 233 2.86 -16.43 -9.10
CA ILE A 233 2.51 -16.72 -7.70
C ILE A 233 2.55 -18.22 -7.46
N PHE A 234 3.23 -18.61 -6.37
CA PHE A 234 3.19 -19.96 -5.80
C PHE A 234 2.58 -19.93 -4.40
N TYR A 235 1.79 -20.93 -4.08
CA TYR A 235 1.19 -21.10 -2.75
C TYR A 235 1.21 -22.56 -2.31
N ASP A 236 1.12 -22.78 -0.99
CA ASP A 236 1.01 -24.12 -0.45
C ASP A 236 -0.39 -24.70 -0.70
N PHE A 237 -0.43 -25.87 -1.33
CA PHE A 237 -1.64 -26.65 -1.53
C PHE A 237 -1.42 -28.06 -0.98
N PHE A 238 -1.95 -28.31 0.23
CA PHE A 238 -1.81 -29.57 0.96
C PHE A 238 -0.36 -30.06 1.10
N GLY A 239 0.56 -29.15 1.46
CA GLY A 239 1.97 -29.48 1.71
C GLY A 239 2.86 -29.49 0.48
N LYS A 240 2.33 -29.16 -0.71
CA LYS A 240 3.09 -28.97 -1.94
C LYS A 240 2.90 -27.53 -2.46
N TYR A 241 3.97 -26.88 -2.87
CA TYR A 241 3.85 -25.62 -3.59
C TYR A 241 3.33 -25.88 -5.00
N VAL A 242 2.40 -25.04 -5.43
CA VAL A 242 1.85 -25.08 -6.80
C VAL A 242 1.69 -23.66 -7.35
N PRO A 243 1.80 -23.47 -8.67
CA PRO A 243 1.46 -22.20 -9.28
C PRO A 243 -0.02 -21.84 -9.02
N PHE A 244 -0.29 -20.57 -8.75
CA PHE A 244 -1.67 -20.09 -8.61
C PHE A 244 -2.40 -20.07 -9.96
N SER A 245 -1.69 -19.68 -11.01
CA SER A 245 -2.22 -19.69 -12.37
C SER A 245 -2.25 -21.11 -12.95
N SER A 246 -3.32 -21.42 -13.68
CA SER A 246 -3.41 -22.70 -14.40
C SER A 246 -2.35 -22.80 -15.50
N LYS A 247 -2.02 -24.04 -15.92
CA LYS A 247 -1.14 -24.31 -17.04
C LYS A 247 -1.50 -23.48 -18.27
N ASP A 248 -2.79 -23.42 -18.64
CA ASP A 248 -3.24 -22.70 -19.85
C ASP A 248 -3.03 -21.19 -19.77
N LYS A 249 -3.08 -20.60 -18.55
CA LYS A 249 -2.75 -19.19 -18.34
C LYS A 249 -1.26 -18.96 -18.44
N LEU A 250 -0.46 -19.81 -17.78
CA LEU A 250 1.01 -19.73 -17.86
C LEU A 250 1.55 -19.99 -19.26
N ASP A 251 0.93 -20.90 -20.04
CA ASP A 251 1.29 -21.13 -21.44
C ASP A 251 1.01 -19.92 -22.35
N LYS A 252 0.10 -19.03 -21.97
CA LYS A 252 -0.14 -17.77 -22.69
C LYS A 252 0.86 -16.70 -22.29
N GLN A 253 1.19 -16.65 -21.02
CA GLN A 253 2.17 -15.71 -20.45
C GLN A 253 3.59 -16.09 -20.90
N LEU A 254 3.95 -17.36 -20.81
CA LEU A 254 5.28 -17.92 -21.14
C LEU A 254 5.15 -19.04 -22.18
N PRO A 255 5.13 -18.72 -23.48
CA PRO A 255 4.79 -19.69 -24.53
C PRO A 255 5.73 -20.90 -24.61
N TYR A 256 6.97 -20.80 -24.14
CA TYR A 256 7.95 -21.90 -24.13
C TYR A 256 7.53 -23.04 -23.18
N LEU A 257 6.66 -22.76 -22.19
CA LEU A 257 6.17 -23.76 -21.25
C LEU A 257 5.35 -24.88 -21.94
N LYS A 258 4.68 -24.57 -23.06
CA LYS A 258 3.98 -25.58 -23.87
C LYS A 258 4.88 -26.72 -24.32
N LYS A 259 6.14 -26.40 -24.65
CA LYS A 259 7.14 -27.39 -25.04
C LYS A 259 7.72 -28.12 -23.86
N LYS A 260 7.94 -27.39 -22.74
CA LYS A 260 8.48 -27.95 -21.49
C LYS A 260 7.47 -28.88 -20.81
N PHE A 261 6.20 -28.49 -20.79
CA PHE A 261 5.09 -29.22 -20.17
C PHE A 261 3.96 -29.44 -21.20
N PRO A 262 4.02 -30.48 -22.05
CA PRO A 262 3.08 -30.66 -23.15
C PRO A 262 1.64 -30.99 -22.67
N ASN A 263 1.46 -31.43 -21.43
CA ASN A 263 0.15 -31.76 -20.86
C ASN A 263 0.09 -31.51 -19.36
N TYR A 264 -1.10 -31.58 -18.77
CA TYR A 264 -1.30 -31.36 -17.32
C TYR A 264 -0.59 -32.39 -16.44
N GLN A 265 -0.40 -33.61 -16.93
CA GLN A 265 0.34 -34.65 -16.18
C GLN A 265 1.81 -34.25 -16.00
N SER A 266 2.48 -33.79 -17.06
CA SER A 266 3.85 -33.28 -16.95
C SER A 266 3.92 -31.99 -16.11
N PHE A 267 2.92 -31.11 -16.21
CA PHE A 267 2.85 -29.87 -15.44
C PHE A 267 2.61 -30.14 -13.94
N SER A 268 1.98 -31.25 -13.57
CA SER A 268 1.75 -31.61 -12.17
C SER A 268 3.01 -31.85 -11.34
N SER A 269 4.17 -31.99 -12.00
CA SER A 269 5.48 -32.09 -11.33
C SER A 269 6.01 -30.74 -10.81
N VAL A 270 5.44 -29.62 -11.27
CA VAL A 270 5.87 -28.27 -10.86
C VAL A 270 5.55 -28.08 -9.37
N ASP A 271 6.59 -27.78 -8.59
CA ASP A 271 6.51 -27.55 -7.15
C ASP A 271 7.36 -26.36 -6.66
N ASP A 272 8.08 -25.72 -7.56
CA ASP A 272 8.80 -24.47 -7.32
C ASP A 272 9.05 -23.70 -8.63
N ILE A 273 9.61 -22.50 -8.50
CA ILE A 273 9.92 -21.64 -9.64
C ILE A 273 11.02 -22.23 -10.52
N LYS A 274 11.98 -22.94 -9.94
CA LYS A 274 13.06 -23.59 -10.69
C LYS A 274 12.54 -24.70 -11.61
N THR A 275 11.66 -25.56 -11.07
CA THR A 275 11.00 -26.60 -11.87
C THR A 275 10.20 -25.99 -13.00
N LEU A 276 9.50 -24.87 -12.75
CA LEU A 276 8.69 -24.18 -13.77
C LEU A 276 9.56 -23.51 -14.83
N THR A 277 10.50 -22.65 -14.43
CA THR A 277 11.23 -21.75 -15.35
C THR A 277 12.64 -22.22 -15.67
N GLY A 278 13.31 -22.89 -14.75
CA GLY A 278 14.72 -23.28 -14.82
C GLY A 278 15.65 -22.37 -14.04
N LYS A 279 15.18 -21.21 -13.54
CA LYS A 279 15.96 -20.28 -12.68
C LYS A 279 15.81 -20.65 -11.22
N ASP A 280 16.89 -20.57 -10.46
CA ASP A 280 16.85 -20.67 -8.98
C ASP A 280 16.22 -19.40 -8.37
N GLU A 281 15.65 -19.52 -7.16
CA GLU A 281 14.93 -18.39 -6.51
C GLU A 281 15.87 -17.20 -6.23
N ASP A 282 17.17 -17.43 -6.02
CA ASP A 282 18.20 -16.41 -5.80
C ASP A 282 18.68 -15.74 -7.10
N GLU A 283 18.35 -16.30 -8.27
CA GLU A 283 18.62 -15.71 -9.58
C GLU A 283 17.47 -14.80 -10.08
N ILE A 284 16.34 -14.78 -9.37
CA ILE A 284 15.14 -14.02 -9.75
C ILE A 284 15.28 -12.55 -9.34
N LEU A 285 14.83 -11.66 -10.22
CA LEU A 285 14.90 -10.20 -10.02
C LEU A 285 14.34 -9.77 -8.66
N GLU A 286 13.14 -10.25 -8.30
CA GLU A 286 12.51 -9.98 -7.02
C GLU A 286 11.58 -11.13 -6.61
N THR A 287 11.63 -11.51 -5.33
CA THR A 287 10.65 -12.43 -4.73
C THR A 287 10.02 -11.77 -3.51
N LYS A 288 8.69 -11.65 -3.53
CA LYS A 288 7.89 -11.15 -2.41
C LYS A 288 7.16 -12.29 -1.70
N TYR A 289 6.84 -12.07 -0.45
CA TYR A 289 6.22 -13.07 0.41
C TYR A 289 4.96 -12.51 1.06
N VAL A 290 3.94 -13.38 1.24
CA VAL A 290 2.85 -13.17 2.19
C VAL A 290 2.95 -14.24 3.26
N TYR A 291 3.04 -13.81 4.52
CA TYR A 291 3.11 -14.70 5.69
C TYR A 291 1.77 -14.80 6.40
N ASP A 292 0.89 -13.81 6.18
CA ASP A 292 -0.33 -13.65 6.95
C ASP A 292 -1.44 -12.96 6.12
N LEU A 293 -2.67 -13.39 6.34
CA LEU A 293 -3.87 -12.78 5.74
C LEU A 293 -4.90 -12.36 6.80
N GLU A 294 -4.60 -12.52 8.09
CA GLU A 294 -5.50 -12.14 9.17
C GLU A 294 -5.54 -10.63 9.37
N SER A 295 -6.72 -10.03 9.36
CA SER A 295 -6.93 -8.69 9.90
C SER A 295 -6.68 -8.70 11.42
N SER A 296 -5.88 -7.78 11.93
CA SER A 296 -5.31 -7.92 13.27
C SER A 296 -5.12 -6.60 13.99
N ILE A 297 -5.06 -6.68 15.32
CA ILE A 297 -4.56 -5.64 16.21
C ILE A 297 -3.13 -6.00 16.59
N PHE A 298 -2.25 -5.01 16.61
CA PHE A 298 -0.88 -5.11 17.05
C PHE A 298 -0.71 -4.20 18.26
N ILE A 299 -0.60 -4.80 19.45
CA ILE A 299 -0.45 -4.08 20.71
C ILE A 299 1.03 -3.72 20.92
N ASN A 300 1.28 -2.44 21.16
CA ASN A 300 2.62 -1.91 21.42
C ASN A 300 3.06 -2.26 22.85
N ASN A 301 4.00 -3.19 22.97
CA ASN A 301 4.61 -3.57 24.23
C ASN A 301 6.07 -3.14 24.24
N GLU A 302 6.36 -1.95 24.82
CA GLU A 302 7.71 -1.40 24.97
C GLU A 302 8.50 -1.38 23.64
N ASN A 303 7.90 -0.78 22.60
CA ASN A 303 8.47 -0.68 21.24
C ASN A 303 8.56 -2.03 20.49
N LYS A 304 7.78 -3.02 20.90
CA LYS A 304 7.56 -4.24 20.11
C LYS A 304 6.08 -4.53 20.00
N PHE A 305 5.62 -4.74 18.79
CA PHE A 305 4.23 -5.09 18.54
C PHE A 305 3.95 -6.57 18.73
N VAL A 306 2.89 -6.87 19.48
CA VAL A 306 2.35 -8.23 19.66
C VAL A 306 1.03 -8.34 18.93
N LYS A 307 0.96 -9.28 17.99
CA LYS A 307 -0.21 -9.49 17.13
C LYS A 307 -1.34 -10.24 17.87
N TYR A 308 -2.57 -9.75 17.67
CA TYR A 308 -3.84 -10.39 18.03
C TYR A 308 -4.79 -10.36 16.84
N ALA A 309 -5.27 -11.52 16.39
CA ALA A 309 -6.24 -11.57 15.30
C ALA A 309 -7.58 -10.92 15.70
N LEU A 310 -8.19 -10.18 14.78
CA LEU A 310 -9.57 -9.71 14.93
C LEU A 310 -10.54 -10.91 14.97
N PRO A 311 -11.78 -10.72 15.47
CA PRO A 311 -12.77 -11.80 15.55
C PRO A 311 -13.01 -12.50 14.20
N PRO A 312 -13.49 -13.77 14.20
CA PRO A 312 -13.74 -14.52 12.97
C PRO A 312 -14.65 -13.81 11.94
N SER A 313 -15.57 -12.98 12.41
CA SER A 313 -16.41 -12.15 11.53
C SER A 313 -15.61 -11.15 10.68
N ALA A 314 -14.52 -10.64 11.21
CA ALA A 314 -13.60 -9.73 10.52
C ALA A 314 -12.64 -10.45 9.55
N GLN A 315 -12.69 -11.78 9.49
CA GLN A 315 -11.82 -12.61 8.64
C GLN A 315 -12.55 -13.18 7.41
N LEU A 316 -13.84 -12.85 7.23
CA LEU A 316 -14.67 -13.43 6.17
C LEU A 316 -14.36 -12.89 4.78
N SER A 317 -13.90 -11.64 4.72
CA SER A 317 -13.51 -10.95 3.50
C SER A 317 -12.38 -9.97 3.80
N SER A 318 -11.87 -9.31 2.77
CA SER A 318 -10.94 -8.20 2.97
C SER A 318 -11.63 -7.05 3.70
N ILE A 319 -10.87 -6.39 4.59
CA ILE A 319 -11.30 -5.15 5.24
C ILE A 319 -10.71 -4.00 4.44
N GLU A 320 -11.58 -3.11 3.94
CA GLU A 320 -11.20 -1.99 3.07
C GLU A 320 -11.13 -0.66 3.82
N ASP A 321 -11.91 -0.51 4.90
CA ASP A 321 -11.85 0.66 5.78
C ASP A 321 -12.16 0.29 7.23
N ILE A 322 -11.54 1.02 8.16
CA ILE A 322 -11.71 0.86 9.61
C ILE A 322 -11.90 2.24 10.23
N LYS A 323 -12.89 2.38 11.11
CA LYS A 323 -13.10 3.59 11.90
C LYS A 323 -13.44 3.25 13.34
N PHE A 324 -12.95 4.08 14.25
CA PHE A 324 -13.32 4.01 15.65
C PHE A 324 -14.62 4.77 15.90
N LEU A 325 -15.52 4.18 16.69
CA LEU A 325 -16.67 4.92 17.20
C LEU A 325 -16.22 5.92 18.28
N ASN A 326 -16.85 7.08 18.28
CA ASN A 326 -16.56 8.21 19.15
C ASN A 326 -16.18 7.80 20.59
N ASN A 327 -14.95 8.07 20.99
CA ASN A 327 -14.38 7.87 22.35
C ASN A 327 -14.52 6.44 22.94
N SER A 328 -14.92 5.44 22.16
CA SER A 328 -14.93 4.03 22.56
C SER A 328 -13.86 3.25 21.79
N ASN A 329 -13.48 2.07 22.32
CA ASN A 329 -12.62 1.13 21.60
C ASN A 329 -13.41 0.22 20.64
N ASP A 330 -14.67 0.60 20.34
CA ASP A 330 -15.48 -0.10 19.37
C ASP A 330 -15.03 0.24 17.94
N LEU A 331 -14.84 -0.79 17.14
CA LEU A 331 -14.47 -0.69 15.74
C LEU A 331 -15.67 -0.88 14.82
N ILE A 332 -15.79 -0.01 13.83
CA ILE A 332 -16.57 -0.29 12.62
C ILE A 332 -15.57 -0.59 11.52
N TYR A 333 -15.81 -1.66 10.79
CA TYR A 333 -15.05 -2.00 9.59
C TYR A 333 -16.01 -2.36 8.44
N VAL A 334 -15.59 -2.06 7.24
CA VAL A 334 -16.29 -2.42 6.02
C VAL A 334 -15.38 -3.24 5.13
N GLY A 335 -15.96 -4.16 4.37
CA GLY A 335 -15.23 -5.02 3.45
C GLY A 335 -16.18 -5.66 2.44
N ASN A 336 -15.62 -6.36 1.46
CA ASN A 336 -16.36 -7.03 0.37
C ASN A 336 -16.83 -8.43 0.75
#